data_fc9592c65cf2b48e17fdc66939c3e01c
#
_entry.id   fc9592c65cf2b48e17fdc66939c3e01c
#
_cell.length_a   1.000
_cell.length_b   1.000
_cell.length_c   1.000
_cell.angle_alpha   90.00
_cell.angle_beta   90.00
_cell.angle_gamma   90.00
#
_symmetry.space_group_name_H-M   'P 1'
#
loop_
_entity.id
_entity.type
_entity.pdbx_description
1 polymer ?
#
loop_
_entity_poly.entity_id
_entity_poly.type
_entity_poly.pdbx_seq_one_letter_code
_entity_poly.pdbx_strand_id
1 'polypeptide(L)'
;RIVAPGFIDVHTHDDRVLLAKPTMDMKISQGVTSVVVGNCGISLAPLVADNPPPPLDLIAEAGACRYSTFDQFLQEVEGAPAAVNAAFLVGHSTLRVGTMDSLDRAASLTEIKKMRSLLEEGLTAGAIGFSTGLFYKPAMMAPTEEVIEIASALKAHKARYVTHMRNESDHVIQSLDETFRIGSEARSPVIVSHHKVQGKNNFGRSVETLNHIDDHLH
;
A
#
# COMPACT_ATOMS: atom_id res chain seq x y z
N ARG A 1 20.98 -23.86 20.91
CA ARG A 1 20.81 -22.65 20.08
C ARG A 1 20.20 -23.09 18.76
N ILE A 2 19.23 -22.31 18.26
CA ILE A 2 18.61 -22.53 16.96
C ILE A 2 19.10 -21.41 16.03
N VAL A 3 19.46 -21.76 14.82
CA VAL A 3 19.76 -20.82 13.72
C VAL A 3 18.59 -20.91 12.74
N ALA A 4 17.99 -19.78 12.42
CA ALA A 4 16.89 -19.67 11.49
C ALA A 4 17.12 -18.49 10.54
N PRO A 5 16.48 -18.46 9.35
CA PRO A 5 16.42 -17.25 8.53
C PRO A 5 15.80 -16.09 9.32
N GLY A 6 16.18 -14.85 9.00
CA GLY A 6 15.56 -13.66 9.57
C GLY A 6 14.08 -13.56 9.15
N PHE A 7 13.26 -12.96 10.02
CA PHE A 7 11.85 -12.74 9.74
C PHE A 7 11.67 -11.63 8.69
N ILE A 8 10.61 -11.75 7.91
CA ILE A 8 10.15 -10.74 6.96
C ILE A 8 8.87 -10.11 7.54
N ASP A 9 8.92 -8.82 7.87
CA ASP A 9 7.72 -8.06 8.22
C ASP A 9 7.07 -7.55 6.94
N VAL A 10 6.04 -8.26 6.50
CA VAL A 10 5.37 -8.00 5.20
C VAL A 10 4.39 -6.83 5.25
N HIS A 11 4.13 -6.26 6.43
CA HIS A 11 3.18 -5.16 6.58
C HIS A 11 3.64 -4.19 7.67
N THR A 12 4.31 -3.11 7.26
CA THR A 12 4.77 -2.07 8.18
C THR A 12 4.61 -0.67 7.56
N HIS A 13 4.65 0.35 8.40
CA HIS A 13 4.63 1.76 8.05
C HIS A 13 5.95 2.43 8.43
N ASP A 14 7.06 1.72 8.27
CA ASP A 14 8.40 2.18 8.59
C ASP A 14 9.03 3.04 7.47
N ASP A 15 8.25 3.51 6.49
CA ASP A 15 8.72 4.26 5.33
C ASP A 15 9.71 5.36 5.71
N ARG A 16 9.34 6.21 6.68
CA ARG A 16 10.20 7.26 7.20
C ARG A 16 11.31 6.73 8.11
N VAL A 17 11.02 5.66 8.85
CA VAL A 17 11.97 5.12 9.84
C VAL A 17 13.22 4.57 9.17
N LEU A 18 13.11 4.00 7.97
CA LEU A 18 14.24 3.56 7.16
C LEU A 18 15.30 4.65 6.98
N LEU A 19 14.86 5.92 6.80
CA LEU A 19 15.74 7.08 6.64
C LEU A 19 16.11 7.73 7.97
N ALA A 20 15.16 7.86 8.89
CA ALA A 20 15.35 8.60 10.14
C ALA A 20 16.12 7.79 11.20
N LYS A 21 16.02 6.46 11.18
CA LYS A 21 16.68 5.54 12.13
C LYS A 21 17.18 4.30 11.38
N PRO A 22 18.19 4.43 10.52
CA PRO A 22 18.64 3.34 9.65
C PRO A 22 19.21 2.13 10.39
N THR A 23 19.53 2.24 11.68
CA THR A 23 19.91 1.09 12.54
C THR A 23 18.78 0.09 12.71
N MET A 24 17.51 0.50 12.56
CA MET A 24 16.32 -0.35 12.68
C MET A 24 16.29 -1.25 13.91
N ASP A 25 16.79 -0.77 15.05
CA ASP A 25 16.97 -1.56 16.27
C ASP A 25 15.68 -2.25 16.74
N MET A 26 14.52 -1.60 16.57
CA MET A 26 13.21 -2.15 16.93
C MET A 26 12.85 -3.40 16.10
N LYS A 27 13.38 -3.54 14.88
CA LYS A 27 13.16 -4.70 14.01
C LYS A 27 14.23 -5.77 14.25
N ILE A 28 15.49 -5.37 14.22
CA ILE A 28 16.62 -6.30 14.35
C ILE A 28 16.63 -7.01 15.69
N SER A 29 16.31 -6.31 16.78
CA SER A 29 16.25 -6.91 18.12
C SER A 29 15.23 -8.04 18.23
N GLN A 30 14.27 -8.12 17.31
CA GLN A 30 13.26 -9.17 17.23
C GLN A 30 13.52 -10.18 16.10
N GLY A 31 14.68 -10.09 15.43
CA GLY A 31 15.06 -11.01 14.37
C GLY A 31 14.46 -10.69 13.00
N VAL A 32 13.83 -9.51 12.83
CA VAL A 32 13.34 -9.04 11.53
C VAL A 32 14.51 -8.52 10.71
N THR A 33 14.69 -9.05 9.51
CA THR A 33 15.78 -8.68 8.59
C THR A 33 15.30 -8.08 7.28
N SER A 34 13.99 -8.10 7.04
CA SER A 34 13.37 -7.52 5.84
C SER A 34 12.02 -6.91 6.19
N VAL A 35 11.70 -5.77 5.58
CA VAL A 35 10.42 -5.07 5.76
C VAL A 35 9.78 -4.75 4.42
N VAL A 36 8.43 -4.73 4.38
CA VAL A 36 7.66 -4.21 3.24
C VAL A 36 6.94 -2.95 3.70
N VAL A 37 7.22 -1.83 3.06
CA VAL A 37 6.67 -0.50 3.37
C VAL A 37 5.80 0.04 2.22
N GLY A 38 5.11 1.15 2.45
CA GLY A 38 4.15 1.69 1.48
C GLY A 38 2.78 1.00 1.54
N ASN A 39 2.43 0.37 2.65
CA ASN A 39 1.18 -0.34 2.86
C ASN A 39 -0.04 0.59 3.03
N CYS A 40 -1.25 0.04 3.00
CA CYS A 40 -2.52 0.74 3.26
C CYS A 40 -2.75 1.99 2.41
N GLY A 41 -2.16 2.03 1.22
CA GLY A 41 -2.31 3.15 0.29
C GLY A 41 -1.46 4.38 0.63
N ILE A 42 -0.55 4.30 1.60
CA ILE A 42 0.32 5.41 1.99
C ILE A 42 1.80 5.07 1.77
N SER A 43 2.51 5.95 1.07
CA SER A 43 3.94 5.89 0.82
C SER A 43 4.54 7.30 0.84
N LEU A 44 5.84 7.46 1.12
CA LEU A 44 6.49 8.78 1.11
C LEU A 44 6.63 9.36 -0.30
N ALA A 45 6.69 8.49 -1.30
CA ALA A 45 6.86 8.87 -2.70
C ALA A 45 5.79 8.16 -3.58
N PRO A 46 5.48 8.75 -4.76
CA PRO A 46 5.86 10.09 -5.22
C PRO A 46 4.92 11.16 -4.62
N LEU A 47 5.42 12.02 -3.76
CA LEU A 47 4.63 13.09 -3.13
C LEU A 47 5.53 14.25 -2.69
N VAL A 48 5.10 15.47 -3.00
CA VAL A 48 5.63 16.69 -2.42
C VAL A 48 4.48 17.41 -1.71
N ALA A 49 4.53 17.42 -0.37
CA ALA A 49 3.50 18.03 0.46
C ALA A 49 4.06 18.38 1.84
N ASP A 50 3.81 19.59 2.33
CA ASP A 50 4.27 20.02 3.66
C ASP A 50 3.46 19.39 4.79
N ASN A 51 2.13 19.28 4.61
CA ASN A 51 1.20 18.78 5.60
C ASN A 51 0.20 17.82 4.91
N PRO A 52 0.60 16.57 4.60
CA PRO A 52 -0.30 15.62 3.98
C PRO A 52 -1.44 15.25 4.94
N PRO A 53 -2.66 15.01 4.39
CA PRO A 53 -3.82 14.67 5.22
C PRO A 53 -3.68 13.26 5.84
N PRO A 54 -4.40 12.98 6.96
CA PRO A 54 -4.50 11.62 7.48
C PRO A 54 -5.00 10.61 6.41
N PRO A 55 -4.46 9.39 6.37
CA PRO A 55 -3.48 8.80 7.30
C PRO A 55 -2.00 8.97 6.88
N LEU A 56 -1.70 9.78 5.84
CA LEU A 56 -0.31 9.99 5.41
C LEU A 56 0.54 10.66 6.48
N ASP A 57 -0.06 11.44 7.37
CA ASP A 57 0.58 12.06 8.54
C ASP A 57 1.19 11.03 9.52
N LEU A 58 0.77 9.76 9.47
CA LEU A 58 1.38 8.69 10.25
C LEU A 58 2.84 8.40 9.86
N ILE A 59 3.16 8.56 8.58
CA ILE A 59 4.49 8.29 8.03
C ILE A 59 5.26 9.58 7.66
N ALA A 60 4.57 10.72 7.65
CA ALA A 60 5.10 11.98 7.15
C ALA A 60 5.09 13.05 8.25
N GLU A 61 6.24 13.28 8.89
CA GLU A 61 6.48 14.53 9.60
C GLU A 61 6.72 15.67 8.59
N ALA A 62 6.67 16.91 9.07
CA ALA A 62 6.92 18.09 8.23
C ALA A 62 8.20 17.93 7.39
N GLY A 63 8.05 18.07 6.07
CA GLY A 63 9.14 17.93 5.11
C GLY A 63 9.52 16.49 4.73
N ALA A 64 8.83 15.46 5.23
CA ALA A 64 9.11 14.07 4.85
C ALA A 64 8.62 13.73 3.42
N CYS A 65 7.49 14.29 2.99
CA CYS A 65 6.98 14.15 1.63
C CYS A 65 7.64 15.19 0.70
N ARG A 66 8.85 14.89 0.23
CA ARG A 66 9.67 15.79 -0.61
C ARG A 66 10.12 15.17 -1.93
N TYR A 67 9.62 13.99 -2.26
CA TYR A 67 10.04 13.23 -3.43
C TYR A 67 9.02 13.37 -4.55
N SER A 68 9.38 14.08 -5.62
CA SER A 68 8.51 14.24 -6.79
C SER A 68 8.42 12.96 -7.63
N THR A 69 9.44 12.08 -7.53
CA THR A 69 9.49 10.77 -8.18
C THR A 69 9.79 9.67 -7.18
N PHE A 70 9.42 8.45 -7.51
CA PHE A 70 9.74 7.28 -6.68
C PHE A 70 11.24 6.97 -6.68
N ASP A 71 11.89 7.19 -7.82
CA ASP A 71 13.34 6.99 -7.98
C ASP A 71 14.15 7.89 -7.04
N GLN A 72 13.77 9.16 -6.87
CA GLN A 72 14.42 10.05 -5.89
C GLN A 72 14.39 9.50 -4.47
N PHE A 73 13.28 8.91 -4.07
CA PHE A 73 13.17 8.28 -2.76
C PHE A 73 14.09 7.05 -2.64
N LEU A 74 14.09 6.18 -3.64
CA LEU A 74 14.96 5.00 -3.64
C LEU A 74 16.44 5.38 -3.61
N GLN A 75 16.86 6.38 -4.37
CA GLN A 75 18.25 6.87 -4.36
C GLN A 75 18.67 7.37 -2.96
N GLU A 76 17.77 8.03 -2.22
CA GLU A 76 18.08 8.44 -0.85
C GLU A 76 18.20 7.23 0.09
N VAL A 77 17.32 6.25 -0.03
CA VAL A 77 17.40 5.00 0.76
C VAL A 77 18.68 4.24 0.45
N GLU A 78 19.07 4.16 -0.82
CA GLU A 78 20.33 3.49 -1.26
C GLU A 78 21.56 4.26 -0.79
N GLY A 79 21.51 5.59 -0.76
CA GLY A 79 22.59 6.46 -0.29
C GLY A 79 22.84 6.37 1.23
N ALA A 80 21.83 5.96 2.01
CA ALA A 80 21.89 5.77 3.46
C ALA A 80 21.20 4.45 3.84
N PRO A 81 21.77 3.29 3.50
CA PRO A 81 21.08 2.02 3.63
C PRO A 81 20.76 1.67 5.08
N ALA A 82 19.55 1.22 5.30
CA ALA A 82 19.10 0.69 6.58
C ALA A 82 19.73 -0.67 6.88
N ALA A 83 19.77 -1.05 8.16
CA ALA A 83 20.31 -2.34 8.59
C ALA A 83 19.37 -3.54 8.32
N VAL A 84 18.22 -3.31 7.67
CA VAL A 84 17.30 -4.33 7.17
C VAL A 84 17.12 -4.16 5.65
N ASN A 85 16.77 -5.23 4.96
CA ASN A 85 16.33 -5.12 3.57
C ASN A 85 14.94 -4.47 3.54
N ALA A 86 14.66 -3.68 2.51
CA ALA A 86 13.36 -3.05 2.34
C ALA A 86 12.80 -3.32 0.93
N ALA A 87 11.51 -3.60 0.87
CA ALA A 87 10.74 -3.64 -0.36
C ALA A 87 9.61 -2.60 -0.27
N PHE A 88 9.27 -2.00 -1.40
CA PHE A 88 8.46 -0.79 -1.45
C PHE A 88 7.21 -0.98 -2.29
N LEU A 89 6.09 -0.44 -1.79
CA LEU A 89 4.83 -0.32 -2.52
C LEU A 89 4.55 1.16 -2.82
N VAL A 90 3.92 1.43 -3.95
CA VAL A 90 3.36 2.76 -4.26
C VAL A 90 1.96 2.86 -3.68
N GLY A 91 1.69 3.89 -2.90
CA GLY A 91 0.43 4.08 -2.20
C GLY A 91 -0.62 4.84 -3.02
N HIS A 92 -1.84 4.32 -3.15
CA HIS A 92 -2.96 4.96 -3.85
C HIS A 92 -3.35 6.32 -3.25
N SER A 93 -3.49 6.39 -1.92
CA SER A 93 -3.78 7.66 -1.23
C SER A 93 -2.69 8.70 -1.48
N THR A 94 -1.43 8.28 -1.53
CA THR A 94 -0.30 9.12 -1.89
C THR A 94 -0.46 9.68 -3.30
N LEU A 95 -0.80 8.83 -4.27
CA LEU A 95 -1.03 9.25 -5.66
C LEU A 95 -2.22 10.22 -5.77
N ARG A 96 -3.33 9.94 -5.08
CA ARG A 96 -4.51 10.84 -5.08
C ARG A 96 -4.16 12.21 -4.51
N VAL A 97 -3.50 12.27 -3.34
CA VAL A 97 -3.08 13.52 -2.69
C VAL A 97 -2.13 14.33 -3.57
N GLY A 98 -1.20 13.68 -4.26
CA GLY A 98 -0.26 14.34 -5.17
C GLY A 98 -0.83 14.74 -6.53
N THR A 99 -2.05 14.29 -6.88
CA THR A 99 -2.60 14.46 -8.23
C THR A 99 -3.89 15.27 -8.26
N MET A 100 -4.73 15.13 -7.23
CA MET A 100 -6.07 15.72 -7.20
C MET A 100 -6.12 17.00 -6.39
N ASP A 101 -6.98 17.92 -6.78
CA ASP A 101 -7.28 19.16 -6.07
C ASP A 101 -8.32 18.96 -4.93
N SER A 102 -9.17 17.93 -5.04
CA SER A 102 -10.16 17.54 -4.04
C SER A 102 -10.26 16.02 -3.92
N LEU A 103 -10.29 15.54 -2.69
CA LEU A 103 -10.36 14.11 -2.37
C LEU A 103 -11.80 13.63 -2.10
N ASP A 104 -12.77 14.54 -2.04
CA ASP A 104 -14.17 14.26 -1.76
C ASP A 104 -14.97 13.86 -3.02
N ARG A 105 -14.29 13.38 -4.05
CA ARG A 105 -14.85 12.94 -5.34
C ARG A 105 -14.05 11.80 -5.94
N ALA A 106 -14.64 11.13 -6.94
CA ALA A 106 -13.89 10.26 -7.84
C ALA A 106 -12.84 11.07 -8.63
N ALA A 107 -11.75 10.42 -9.02
CA ALA A 107 -10.77 11.02 -9.91
C ALA A 107 -11.31 11.15 -11.34
N SER A 108 -10.95 12.21 -12.03
CA SER A 108 -11.19 12.36 -13.47
C SER A 108 -10.30 11.41 -14.27
N LEU A 109 -10.66 11.16 -15.53
CA LEU A 109 -9.85 10.32 -16.42
C LEU A 109 -8.42 10.84 -16.59
N THR A 110 -8.21 12.15 -16.54
CA THR A 110 -6.87 12.75 -16.63
C THR A 110 -6.06 12.47 -15.35
N GLU A 111 -6.69 12.57 -14.17
CA GLU A 111 -6.04 12.26 -12.90
C GLU A 111 -5.73 10.77 -12.78
N ILE A 112 -6.64 9.89 -13.21
CA ILE A 112 -6.41 8.44 -13.25
C ILE A 112 -5.20 8.11 -14.13
N LYS A 113 -5.13 8.67 -15.35
CA LYS A 113 -3.98 8.48 -16.25
C LYS A 113 -2.67 8.96 -15.62
N LYS A 114 -2.69 10.10 -14.92
CA LYS A 114 -1.53 10.62 -14.23
C LYS A 114 -1.09 9.71 -13.08
N MET A 115 -2.03 9.27 -12.23
CA MET A 115 -1.75 8.33 -11.15
C MET A 115 -1.19 7.00 -11.67
N ARG A 116 -1.76 6.47 -12.75
CA ARG A 116 -1.24 5.27 -13.41
C ARG A 116 0.18 5.45 -13.92
N SER A 117 0.49 6.58 -14.58
CA SER A 117 1.85 6.88 -15.05
C SER A 117 2.86 6.96 -13.90
N LEU A 118 2.49 7.58 -12.77
CA LEU A 118 3.32 7.64 -11.58
C LEU A 118 3.53 6.25 -10.95
N LEU A 119 2.52 5.38 -10.98
CA LEU A 119 2.66 3.99 -10.58
C LEU A 119 3.63 3.23 -11.51
N GLU A 120 3.47 3.36 -12.83
CA GLU A 120 4.36 2.74 -13.83
C GLU A 120 5.83 3.19 -13.64
N GLU A 121 6.04 4.47 -13.36
CA GLU A 121 7.35 5.02 -13.02
C GLU A 121 7.92 4.36 -11.74
N GLY A 122 7.14 4.30 -10.67
CA GLY A 122 7.54 3.68 -9.41
C GLY A 122 7.89 2.19 -9.57
N LEU A 123 7.08 1.44 -10.35
CA LEU A 123 7.36 0.03 -10.65
C LEU A 123 8.63 -0.14 -11.49
N THR A 124 8.88 0.75 -12.43
CA THR A 124 10.12 0.75 -13.23
C THR A 124 11.34 1.07 -12.36
N ALA A 125 11.21 1.96 -11.37
CA ALA A 125 12.26 2.29 -10.42
C ALA A 125 12.56 1.17 -9.41
N GLY A 126 11.66 0.19 -9.21
CA GLY A 126 11.90 -0.96 -8.34
C GLY A 126 10.83 -1.22 -7.27
N ALA A 127 9.71 -0.50 -7.29
CA ALA A 127 8.57 -0.84 -6.43
C ALA A 127 8.03 -2.24 -6.79
N ILE A 128 7.65 -3.01 -5.77
CA ILE A 128 7.17 -4.39 -5.94
C ILE A 128 5.65 -4.49 -6.11
N GLY A 129 4.94 -3.39 -6.00
CA GLY A 129 3.49 -3.38 -6.10
C GLY A 129 2.82 -2.05 -5.82
N PHE A 130 1.51 -2.11 -5.77
CA PHE A 130 0.59 -1.01 -5.53
C PHE A 130 -0.28 -1.32 -4.32
N SER A 131 -0.38 -0.38 -3.39
CA SER A 131 -1.22 -0.56 -2.20
C SER A 131 -2.41 0.40 -2.19
N THR A 132 -3.53 -0.07 -1.64
CA THR A 132 -4.70 0.77 -1.38
C THR A 132 -5.12 0.74 0.08
N GLY A 133 -5.79 1.80 0.52
CA GLY A 133 -6.47 1.88 1.80
C GLY A 133 -7.83 2.54 1.58
N LEU A 134 -8.78 1.79 0.99
CA LEU A 134 -10.07 2.30 0.53
C LEU A 134 -11.01 2.70 1.66
N PHE A 135 -10.68 2.34 2.88
CA PHE A 135 -11.36 2.79 4.09
C PHE A 135 -11.05 4.26 4.43
N TYR A 136 -9.85 4.74 4.08
CA TYR A 136 -9.37 6.06 4.50
C TYR A 136 -9.85 7.19 3.60
N LYS A 137 -10.06 8.37 4.21
CA LYS A 137 -10.61 9.55 3.54
C LYS A 137 -9.96 9.88 2.18
N PRO A 138 -8.64 9.85 1.99
CA PRO A 138 -8.05 10.16 0.69
C PRO A 138 -8.49 9.24 -0.45
N ALA A 139 -8.85 7.97 -0.15
CA ALA A 139 -9.22 6.96 -1.15
C ALA A 139 -10.69 6.51 -1.05
N MET A 140 -11.42 6.91 -0.03
CA MET A 140 -12.80 6.46 0.25
C MET A 140 -13.75 6.73 -0.93
N MET A 141 -13.57 7.84 -1.62
CA MET A 141 -14.42 8.24 -2.76
C MET A 141 -13.96 7.65 -4.11
N ALA A 142 -12.89 6.84 -4.11
CA ALA A 142 -12.44 6.16 -5.30
C ALA A 142 -13.41 5.01 -5.66
N PRO A 143 -14.04 5.02 -6.83
CA PRO A 143 -14.78 3.85 -7.32
C PRO A 143 -13.82 2.72 -7.66
N THR A 144 -14.34 1.50 -7.70
CA THR A 144 -13.56 0.29 -8.03
C THR A 144 -12.87 0.42 -9.39
N GLU A 145 -13.53 1.03 -10.36
CA GLU A 145 -13.04 1.26 -11.73
C GLU A 145 -11.79 2.16 -11.76
N GLU A 146 -11.72 3.17 -10.89
CA GLU A 146 -10.52 4.01 -10.73
C GLU A 146 -9.33 3.16 -10.31
N VAL A 147 -9.53 2.30 -9.30
CA VAL A 147 -8.47 1.44 -8.78
C VAL A 147 -8.01 0.42 -9.83
N ILE A 148 -8.95 -0.20 -10.55
CA ILE A 148 -8.65 -1.15 -11.64
C ILE A 148 -7.81 -0.50 -12.73
N GLU A 149 -8.20 0.69 -13.20
CA GLU A 149 -7.47 1.38 -14.27
C GLU A 149 -6.03 1.73 -13.85
N ILE A 150 -5.82 2.19 -12.62
CA ILE A 150 -4.49 2.46 -12.09
C ILE A 150 -3.71 1.13 -11.92
N ALA A 151 -4.31 0.13 -11.29
CA ALA A 151 -3.69 -1.18 -11.03
C ALA A 151 -3.35 -1.96 -12.30
N SER A 152 -3.94 -1.62 -13.46
CA SER A 152 -3.65 -2.27 -14.75
C SER A 152 -2.15 -2.20 -15.13
N ALA A 153 -1.40 -1.24 -14.56
CA ALA A 153 0.06 -1.13 -14.69
C ALA A 153 0.81 -2.34 -14.11
N LEU A 154 0.26 -3.01 -13.09
CA LEU A 154 0.93 -4.09 -12.35
C LEU A 154 1.28 -5.29 -13.23
N LYS A 155 0.42 -5.59 -14.21
CA LYS A 155 0.58 -6.74 -15.11
C LYS A 155 1.94 -6.77 -15.81
N ALA A 156 2.34 -5.63 -16.39
CA ALA A 156 3.60 -5.55 -17.16
C ALA A 156 4.84 -5.79 -16.28
N HIS A 157 4.74 -5.48 -15.00
CA HIS A 157 5.82 -5.59 -14.02
C HIS A 157 5.74 -6.86 -13.16
N LYS A 158 4.74 -7.73 -13.35
CA LYS A 158 4.45 -8.89 -12.49
C LYS A 158 4.37 -8.49 -11.00
N ALA A 159 3.94 -7.28 -10.74
CA ALA A 159 3.84 -6.68 -9.42
C ALA A 159 2.54 -7.09 -8.70
N ARG A 160 2.40 -6.75 -7.43
CA ARG A 160 1.29 -7.19 -6.56
C ARG A 160 0.35 -6.06 -6.21
N TYR A 161 -0.94 -6.38 -6.12
CA TYR A 161 -1.95 -5.53 -5.52
C TYR A 161 -2.10 -5.88 -4.03
N VAL A 162 -1.95 -4.88 -3.15
CA VAL A 162 -2.01 -5.04 -1.69
C VAL A 162 -3.08 -4.10 -1.15
N THR A 163 -4.00 -4.55 -0.30
CA THR A 163 -5.11 -3.69 0.10
C THR A 163 -5.49 -3.78 1.58
N HIS A 164 -5.61 -2.62 2.22
CA HIS A 164 -6.53 -2.39 3.33
C HIS A 164 -7.91 -2.17 2.69
N MET A 165 -8.80 -3.12 2.88
CA MET A 165 -10.10 -3.15 2.21
C MET A 165 -10.99 -1.96 2.58
N ARG A 166 -11.99 -1.70 1.77
CA ARG A 166 -12.96 -0.61 1.96
C ARG A 166 -13.77 -0.75 3.24
N ASN A 167 -14.14 -1.97 3.60
CA ASN A 167 -14.91 -2.26 4.80
C ASN A 167 -14.45 -3.59 5.40
N GLU A 168 -14.07 -3.56 6.67
CA GLU A 168 -13.63 -4.72 7.43
C GLU A 168 -14.63 -5.08 8.54
N SER A 169 -15.91 -4.73 8.37
CA SER A 169 -17.00 -4.98 9.31
C SER A 169 -18.21 -5.63 8.62
N ASP A 170 -19.37 -5.01 8.64
CA ASP A 170 -20.64 -5.58 8.16
C ASP A 170 -20.61 -5.92 6.65
N HIS A 171 -19.83 -5.20 5.87
CA HIS A 171 -19.70 -5.36 4.42
C HIS A 171 -18.36 -6.00 4.00
N VAL A 172 -17.78 -6.84 4.88
CA VAL A 172 -16.47 -7.47 4.62
C VAL A 172 -16.47 -8.36 3.37
N ILE A 173 -17.56 -9.11 3.11
CA ILE A 173 -17.67 -9.97 1.92
C ILE A 173 -17.66 -9.14 0.64
N GLN A 174 -18.46 -8.07 0.59
CA GLN A 174 -18.47 -7.16 -0.57
C GLN A 174 -17.10 -6.51 -0.81
N SER A 175 -16.34 -6.25 0.26
CA SER A 175 -14.99 -5.71 0.15
C SER A 175 -13.98 -6.76 -0.32
N LEU A 176 -14.16 -8.03 0.01
CA LEU A 176 -13.41 -9.13 -0.57
C LEU A 176 -13.72 -9.28 -2.06
N ASP A 177 -15.00 -9.26 -2.45
CA ASP A 177 -15.42 -9.30 -3.86
C ASP A 177 -14.82 -8.14 -4.68
N GLU A 178 -14.86 -6.91 -4.15
CA GLU A 178 -14.20 -5.75 -4.75
C GLU A 178 -12.69 -6.02 -4.93
N THR A 179 -12.05 -6.54 -3.90
CA THR A 179 -10.62 -6.83 -3.90
C THR A 179 -10.24 -7.87 -4.95
N PHE A 180 -10.99 -8.96 -5.05
CA PHE A 180 -10.76 -10.02 -6.04
C PHE A 180 -11.04 -9.53 -7.47
N ARG A 181 -12.08 -8.73 -7.65
CA ARG A 181 -12.38 -8.09 -8.93
C ARG A 181 -11.21 -7.21 -9.40
N ILE A 182 -10.67 -6.34 -8.51
CA ILE A 182 -9.52 -5.50 -8.84
C ILE A 182 -8.33 -6.37 -9.25
N GLY A 183 -7.99 -7.40 -8.48
CA GLY A 183 -6.88 -8.28 -8.79
C GLY A 183 -7.04 -9.01 -10.12
N SER A 184 -8.22 -9.54 -10.38
CA SER A 184 -8.55 -10.27 -11.62
C SER A 184 -8.45 -9.36 -12.85
N GLU A 185 -9.09 -8.18 -12.82
CA GLU A 185 -9.08 -7.25 -13.95
C GLU A 185 -7.70 -6.63 -14.18
N ALA A 186 -6.96 -6.31 -13.10
CA ALA A 186 -5.58 -5.86 -13.18
C ALA A 186 -4.59 -6.99 -13.53
N ARG A 187 -5.02 -8.24 -13.52
CA ARG A 187 -4.19 -9.45 -13.71
C ARG A 187 -2.96 -9.45 -12.78
N SER A 188 -3.21 -9.20 -11.52
CA SER A 188 -2.20 -9.08 -10.46
C SER A 188 -2.55 -9.97 -9.29
N PRO A 189 -1.58 -10.70 -8.70
CA PRO A 189 -1.79 -11.37 -7.44
C PRO A 189 -2.20 -10.38 -6.34
N VAL A 190 -3.14 -10.81 -5.49
CA VAL A 190 -3.73 -9.98 -4.43
C VAL A 190 -3.19 -10.37 -3.07
N ILE A 191 -2.94 -9.38 -2.23
CA ILE A 191 -2.66 -9.55 -0.80
C ILE A 191 -3.68 -8.72 -0.02
N VAL A 192 -4.55 -9.40 0.73
CA VAL A 192 -5.45 -8.77 1.68
C VAL A 192 -4.66 -8.47 2.95
N SER A 193 -4.44 -7.20 3.24
CA SER A 193 -3.69 -6.76 4.42
C SER A 193 -4.47 -7.08 5.70
N HIS A 194 -3.74 -7.55 6.75
CA HIS A 194 -4.25 -7.66 8.12
C HIS A 194 -5.73 -8.08 8.23
N HIS A 195 -6.15 -9.07 7.45
CA HIS A 195 -7.55 -9.51 7.36
C HIS A 195 -8.19 -9.70 8.75
N LYS A 196 -9.32 -9.07 8.97
CA LYS A 196 -10.12 -9.15 10.19
C LYS A 196 -11.58 -8.83 9.92
N VAL A 197 -12.45 -9.14 10.87
CA VAL A 197 -13.85 -8.71 10.83
C VAL A 197 -14.16 -7.95 12.12
N GLN A 198 -14.39 -6.66 12.00
CA GLN A 198 -14.61 -5.75 13.13
C GLN A 198 -16.09 -5.70 13.55
N GLY A 199 -16.31 -5.35 14.83
CA GLY A 199 -17.63 -5.14 15.39
C GLY A 199 -18.19 -6.35 16.14
N LYS A 200 -18.89 -6.10 17.26
CA LYS A 200 -19.44 -7.14 18.13
C LYS A 200 -20.39 -8.10 17.41
N ASN A 201 -21.17 -7.58 16.48
CA ASN A 201 -22.15 -8.36 15.71
C ASN A 201 -21.50 -9.26 14.66
N ASN A 202 -20.22 -9.09 14.42
CA ASN A 202 -19.45 -9.82 13.42
C ASN A 202 -18.55 -10.92 14.02
N PHE A 203 -18.61 -11.14 15.33
CA PHE A 203 -17.83 -12.19 15.97
C PHE A 203 -18.18 -13.56 15.40
N GLY A 204 -17.14 -14.35 15.09
CA GLY A 204 -17.28 -15.70 14.53
C GLY A 204 -17.36 -15.75 12.99
N ARG A 205 -17.42 -14.61 12.28
CA ARG A 205 -17.48 -14.59 10.82
C ARG A 205 -16.14 -14.92 10.12
N SER A 206 -15.08 -15.21 10.88
CA SER A 206 -13.78 -15.58 10.29
C SER A 206 -13.84 -16.83 9.42
N VAL A 207 -14.69 -17.80 9.79
CA VAL A 207 -14.90 -19.01 8.96
C VAL A 207 -15.53 -18.66 7.62
N GLU A 208 -16.57 -17.81 7.63
CA GLU A 208 -17.22 -17.32 6.40
C GLU A 208 -16.23 -16.62 5.48
N THR A 209 -15.44 -15.69 6.02
CA THR A 209 -14.51 -14.90 5.21
C THR A 209 -13.33 -15.72 4.70
N LEU A 210 -12.82 -16.67 5.48
CA LEU A 210 -11.75 -17.58 5.03
C LEU A 210 -12.23 -18.51 3.93
N ASN A 211 -13.41 -19.12 4.07
CA ASN A 211 -14.00 -19.94 3.01
C ASN A 211 -14.21 -19.12 1.73
N HIS A 212 -14.69 -17.87 1.87
CA HIS A 212 -14.86 -16.98 0.73
C HIS A 212 -13.53 -16.65 0.01
N ILE A 213 -12.45 -16.49 0.77
CA ILE A 213 -11.10 -16.31 0.22
C ILE A 213 -10.65 -17.60 -0.48
N ASP A 214 -10.82 -18.77 0.15
CA ASP A 214 -10.39 -20.06 -0.41
C ASP A 214 -11.10 -20.38 -1.73
N ASP A 215 -12.39 -20.06 -1.84
CA ASP A 215 -13.19 -20.23 -3.06
C ASP A 215 -12.67 -19.37 -4.25
N HIS A 216 -11.85 -18.36 -3.99
CA HIS A 216 -11.28 -17.46 -5.00
C HIS A 216 -9.77 -17.67 -5.24
N LEU A 217 -9.15 -18.67 -4.61
CA LEU A 217 -7.71 -18.97 -4.80
C LEU A 217 -7.40 -19.71 -6.13
N HIS A 218 -8.42 -20.02 -6.93
CA HIS A 218 -8.37 -20.77 -8.17
C HIS A 218 -8.92 -19.91 -9.31
#